data_43f73b1a45dded885e8471373b2589f8
#
_entry.id   43f73b1a45dded885e8471373b2589f8
#
_cell.length_a   1.000
_cell.length_b   1.000
_cell.length_c   1.000
_cell.angle_alpha   90.00
_cell.angle_beta   90.00
_cell.angle_gamma   90.00
#
_symmetry.space_group_name_H-M   'P 1'
#
loop_
_entity.id
_entity.type
_entity.pdbx_description
1 polymer ?
#
loop_
_entity_poly.entity_id
_entity_poly.type
_entity_poly.pdbx_seq_one_letter_code
_entity_poly.pdbx_strand_id
1 'polypeptide(L)'
;MLRVKTPDEVLALIDESFSPLEARCESAELCDAVGRVLAEDICAAEFVPDFDRSTVDGYAVRAEDTFGCSDSMPAVLRLTGKIKMGSGAETALSPGECCAIPTGGAVPEGADCCVMLEYAEDYGDGTVGIAKPGAPGMNMIFRGDDVFPGKKMLEKGRVLSPQDIGALAAAGVTAVPVTDRIKVGVISTGDELVEAGCAPAKGQMRDANAPMLCAMLSRFGARCVRYGICPDDVQVLEKTVRRALEECDAVIISGGSSVGEKDASVRVTASVGEVLLHGVAMKPGKPTILGRAGNKPIFGLPGHPVAAYFAANIFALPLIARLEGRRLHRRSVKARLSESVSANHGRAQYTGVRLERRADGLYAAPVRTKSGLITNLAGTDGYFCIDRDCEGLPAGAEVSVIFGE
;
A
#
# COMPACT_ATOMS: atom_id res chain seq x y z
N MET A 1 16.19 -24.79 28.42
CA MET A 1 15.13 -24.92 27.42
C MET A 1 14.69 -23.51 27.03
N LEU A 2 14.82 -23.11 25.76
CA LEU A 2 14.36 -21.81 25.29
C LEU A 2 12.87 -21.69 25.52
N ARG A 3 12.42 -20.64 26.22
CA ARG A 3 11.00 -20.27 26.30
C ARG A 3 10.61 -19.64 24.97
N VAL A 4 10.12 -20.47 24.04
CA VAL A 4 9.64 -19.98 22.75
C VAL A 4 8.26 -19.35 22.91
N LYS A 5 8.07 -18.16 22.33
CA LYS A 5 6.76 -17.47 22.26
C LYS A 5 6.03 -17.87 20.98
N THR A 6 4.70 -17.80 21.00
CA THR A 6 3.88 -17.95 19.79
C THR A 6 4.04 -16.71 18.87
N PRO A 7 3.70 -16.80 17.57
CA PRO A 7 3.71 -15.62 16.71
C PRO A 7 2.87 -14.45 17.24
N ASP A 8 1.69 -14.72 17.80
CA ASP A 8 0.82 -13.68 18.37
C ASP A 8 1.42 -13.03 19.62
N GLU A 9 2.06 -13.82 20.49
CA GLU A 9 2.81 -13.29 21.64
C GLU A 9 4.01 -12.44 21.22
N VAL A 10 4.63 -12.73 20.06
CA VAL A 10 5.71 -11.91 19.50
C VAL A 10 5.16 -10.59 18.94
N LEU A 11 4.03 -10.62 18.26
CA LEU A 11 3.38 -9.40 17.76
C LEU A 11 2.94 -8.50 18.94
N ALA A 12 2.35 -9.07 19.99
CA ALA A 12 2.03 -8.33 21.21
C ALA A 12 3.29 -7.73 21.87
N LEU A 13 4.38 -8.50 21.94
CA LEU A 13 5.67 -8.00 22.47
C LEU A 13 6.21 -6.83 21.63
N ILE A 14 6.07 -6.88 20.31
CA ILE A 14 6.44 -5.78 19.42
C ILE A 14 5.63 -4.52 19.77
N ASP A 15 4.31 -4.66 19.92
CA ASP A 15 3.43 -3.53 20.24
C ASP A 15 3.72 -2.92 21.62
N GLU A 16 4.11 -3.74 22.60
CA GLU A 16 4.47 -3.31 23.95
C GLU A 16 5.87 -2.67 24.03
N SER A 17 6.83 -3.19 23.23
CA SER A 17 8.25 -2.83 23.37
C SER A 17 8.68 -1.66 22.50
N PHE A 18 7.93 -1.32 21.44
CA PHE A 18 8.32 -0.30 20.48
C PHE A 18 7.20 0.72 20.28
N SER A 19 7.58 1.99 20.31
CA SER A 19 6.69 3.11 19.99
C SER A 19 6.98 3.63 18.58
N PRO A 20 6.01 4.29 17.94
CA PRO A 20 6.29 5.04 16.73
C PRO A 20 7.46 6.00 16.94
N LEU A 21 8.30 6.15 15.93
CA LEU A 21 9.37 7.14 15.98
C LEU A 21 8.75 8.54 15.90
N GLU A 22 9.45 9.52 16.47
CA GLU A 22 9.10 10.92 16.22
C GLU A 22 9.12 11.16 14.71
N ALA A 23 7.99 11.63 14.19
CA ALA A 23 7.81 11.81 12.77
C ALA A 23 8.79 12.87 12.25
N ARG A 24 9.85 12.42 11.58
CA ARG A 24 10.62 13.25 10.68
C ARG A 24 9.82 13.37 9.39
N CYS A 25 9.59 14.59 8.93
CA CYS A 25 8.78 14.86 7.75
C CYS A 25 9.63 15.51 6.67
N GLU A 26 9.36 15.14 5.44
CA GLU A 26 9.90 15.81 4.25
C GLU A 26 8.74 16.19 3.32
N SER A 27 8.97 17.17 2.47
CA SER A 27 8.04 17.50 1.37
C SER A 27 8.34 16.61 0.18
N ALA A 28 7.35 15.91 -0.34
CA ALA A 28 7.47 15.08 -1.54
C ALA A 28 6.57 15.64 -2.65
N GLU A 29 7.11 15.72 -3.87
CA GLU A 29 6.32 15.97 -5.07
C GLU A 29 5.27 14.87 -5.25
N LEU A 30 4.11 15.20 -5.82
CA LEU A 30 3.00 14.26 -5.92
C LEU A 30 3.37 12.92 -6.56
N CYS A 31 4.17 12.94 -7.65
CA CYS A 31 4.56 11.70 -8.35
C CYS A 31 5.45 10.79 -7.49
N ASP A 32 6.23 11.37 -6.56
CA ASP A 32 7.13 10.65 -5.66
C ASP A 32 6.47 10.28 -4.32
N ALA A 33 5.25 10.79 -4.10
CA ALA A 33 4.51 10.59 -2.86
C ALA A 33 3.69 9.28 -2.82
N VAL A 34 3.51 8.58 -3.94
CA VAL A 34 2.78 7.30 -3.98
C VAL A 34 3.46 6.27 -3.07
N GLY A 35 2.65 5.63 -2.21
CA GLY A 35 3.14 4.65 -1.23
C GLY A 35 3.83 5.26 0.00
N ARG A 36 3.96 6.61 0.07
CA ARG A 36 4.45 7.32 1.26
C ARG A 36 3.32 7.50 2.27
N VAL A 37 3.69 7.68 3.51
CA VAL A 37 2.76 7.93 4.62
C VAL A 37 2.60 9.44 4.79
N LEU A 38 1.37 9.92 4.74
CA LEU A 38 1.05 11.34 4.93
C LEU A 38 1.35 11.78 6.36
N ALA A 39 2.10 12.86 6.52
CA ALA A 39 2.56 13.34 7.82
C ALA A 39 1.55 14.24 8.53
N GLU A 40 0.65 14.88 7.78
CA GLU A 40 -0.35 15.84 8.28
C GLU A 40 -1.66 15.67 7.53
N ASP A 41 -2.77 16.16 8.09
CA ASP A 41 -4.05 16.25 7.38
C ASP A 41 -3.95 17.25 6.22
N ILE A 42 -4.49 16.91 5.06
CA ILE A 42 -4.60 17.82 3.93
C ILE A 42 -6.04 18.28 3.79
N CYS A 43 -6.21 19.60 3.83
CA CYS A 43 -7.49 20.25 3.58
C CYS A 43 -7.45 20.98 2.24
N ALA A 44 -8.58 21.01 1.54
CA ALA A 44 -8.71 21.78 0.30
C ALA A 44 -8.58 23.28 0.57
N ALA A 45 -7.82 23.96 -0.27
CA ALA A 45 -7.70 25.43 -0.24
C ALA A 45 -8.71 26.11 -1.18
N GLU A 46 -9.16 25.40 -2.19
CA GLU A 46 -9.99 25.91 -3.30
C GLU A 46 -11.22 25.04 -3.50
N PHE A 47 -12.17 25.53 -4.30
CA PHE A 47 -13.30 24.74 -4.75
C PHE A 47 -12.91 23.82 -5.91
N VAL A 48 -13.44 22.59 -5.92
CA VAL A 48 -13.32 21.69 -7.07
C VAL A 48 -14.73 21.16 -7.42
N PRO A 49 -15.19 21.39 -8.63
CA PRO A 49 -14.67 22.35 -9.59
C PRO A 49 -14.84 23.81 -9.09
N ASP A 50 -14.11 24.76 -9.70
CA ASP A 50 -14.18 26.18 -9.33
C ASP A 50 -15.32 26.94 -10.03
N PHE A 51 -16.10 26.27 -10.89
CA PHE A 51 -17.28 26.83 -11.58
C PHE A 51 -18.29 25.73 -11.86
N ASP A 52 -19.56 26.14 -12.11
CA ASP A 52 -20.61 25.23 -12.54
C ASP A 52 -20.35 24.77 -13.97
N ARG A 53 -20.41 23.45 -14.22
CA ARG A 53 -20.09 22.88 -15.53
C ARG A 53 -21.10 21.86 -16.00
N SER A 54 -21.26 21.76 -17.33
CA SER A 54 -22.12 20.76 -17.97
C SER A 54 -21.47 19.35 -17.87
N THR A 55 -22.30 18.33 -17.68
CA THR A 55 -21.87 16.90 -17.78
C THR A 55 -22.16 16.30 -19.15
N VAL A 56 -22.80 17.07 -20.06
CA VAL A 56 -23.26 16.62 -21.39
C VAL A 56 -22.90 17.64 -22.46
N ASP A 57 -22.84 17.19 -23.69
CA ASP A 57 -22.90 18.07 -24.88
C ASP A 57 -24.36 18.45 -25.14
N GLY A 58 -24.64 19.73 -25.32
CA GLY A 58 -25.99 20.19 -25.47
C GLY A 58 -26.15 21.68 -25.37
N TYR A 59 -27.21 22.12 -24.72
CA TYR A 59 -27.56 23.51 -24.53
C TYR A 59 -27.79 23.82 -23.06
N ALA A 60 -27.15 24.86 -22.58
CA ALA A 60 -27.43 25.47 -21.28
C ALA A 60 -28.69 26.33 -21.43
N VAL A 61 -29.67 26.11 -20.54
CA VAL A 61 -31.00 26.74 -20.58
C VAL A 61 -31.45 27.07 -19.16
N ARG A 62 -32.49 27.88 -19.06
CA ARG A 62 -33.28 27.99 -17.84
C ARG A 62 -34.33 26.87 -17.85
N ALA A 63 -34.37 26.04 -16.85
CA ALA A 63 -35.29 24.91 -16.80
C ALA A 63 -36.77 25.34 -16.99
N GLU A 64 -37.15 26.48 -16.42
CA GLU A 64 -38.52 27.02 -16.53
C GLU A 64 -38.95 27.32 -17.97
N ASP A 65 -38.01 27.68 -18.85
CA ASP A 65 -38.29 27.98 -20.27
C ASP A 65 -38.56 26.69 -21.08
N THR A 66 -38.33 25.52 -20.51
CA THR A 66 -38.55 24.21 -21.12
C THR A 66 -39.77 23.47 -20.56
N PHE A 67 -40.44 24.03 -19.54
CA PHE A 67 -41.58 23.34 -18.93
C PHE A 67 -42.72 23.13 -19.89
N GLY A 68 -43.22 21.89 -19.96
CA GLY A 68 -44.34 21.52 -20.85
C GLY A 68 -43.90 21.21 -22.28
N CYS A 69 -42.64 21.35 -22.65
CA CYS A 69 -42.18 20.98 -23.99
C CYS A 69 -42.23 19.46 -24.22
N SER A 70 -42.36 19.09 -25.50
CA SER A 70 -42.34 17.68 -25.96
C SER A 70 -41.86 17.63 -27.41
N ASP A 71 -41.64 16.43 -27.96
CA ASP A 71 -41.24 16.25 -29.37
C ASP A 71 -42.23 16.90 -30.34
N SER A 72 -43.54 16.91 -30.04
CA SER A 72 -44.56 17.53 -30.85
C SER A 72 -44.76 19.02 -30.57
N MET A 73 -44.24 19.54 -29.48
CA MET A 73 -44.34 20.94 -29.07
C MET A 73 -43.03 21.36 -28.36
N PRO A 74 -41.95 21.55 -29.11
CA PRO A 74 -40.67 21.94 -28.55
C PRO A 74 -40.69 23.37 -28.00
N ALA A 75 -39.94 23.64 -26.95
CA ALA A 75 -39.67 25.01 -26.52
C ALA A 75 -38.64 25.63 -27.45
N VAL A 76 -39.01 26.72 -28.15
CA VAL A 76 -38.12 27.42 -29.08
C VAL A 76 -37.39 28.53 -28.36
N LEU A 77 -36.06 28.39 -28.23
CA LEU A 77 -35.19 29.31 -27.52
C LEU A 77 -34.22 30.02 -28.48
N ARG A 78 -33.87 31.26 -28.21
CA ARG A 78 -32.88 32.02 -28.96
C ARG A 78 -31.46 31.57 -28.61
N LEU A 79 -30.69 31.15 -29.60
CA LEU A 79 -29.28 30.78 -29.44
C LEU A 79 -28.42 32.05 -29.31
N THR A 80 -27.82 32.25 -28.14
CA THR A 80 -26.97 33.42 -27.86
C THR A 80 -25.50 33.22 -28.20
N GLY A 81 -25.08 31.96 -28.36
CA GLY A 81 -23.69 31.63 -28.70
C GLY A 81 -23.29 30.19 -28.32
N LYS A 82 -21.99 29.96 -28.25
CA LYS A 82 -21.40 28.67 -27.93
C LYS A 82 -20.27 28.83 -26.93
N ILE A 83 -20.32 28.07 -25.87
CA ILE A 83 -19.22 28.00 -24.86
C ILE A 83 -18.00 27.31 -25.46
N LYS A 84 -16.86 27.93 -25.32
CA LYS A 84 -15.56 27.34 -25.70
C LYS A 84 -14.91 26.66 -24.50
N MET A 85 -14.36 25.48 -24.72
CA MET A 85 -13.58 24.78 -23.67
C MET A 85 -12.41 25.65 -23.21
N GLY A 86 -12.19 25.68 -21.89
CA GLY A 86 -11.11 26.46 -21.25
C GLY A 86 -11.40 27.97 -21.15
N SER A 87 -12.63 28.41 -21.52
CA SER A 87 -13.08 29.78 -21.32
C SER A 87 -14.28 29.83 -20.39
N GLY A 88 -14.38 30.89 -19.61
CA GLY A 88 -15.61 31.19 -18.87
C GLY A 88 -16.77 31.52 -19.81
N ALA A 89 -18.01 31.49 -19.29
CA ALA A 89 -19.16 31.98 -20.00
C ALA A 89 -19.13 33.52 -20.01
N GLU A 90 -19.04 34.14 -21.21
CA GLU A 90 -18.96 35.60 -21.35
C GLU A 90 -20.33 36.29 -21.30
N THR A 91 -21.42 35.53 -21.46
CA THR A 91 -22.77 36.07 -21.60
C THR A 91 -23.73 35.39 -20.63
N ALA A 92 -24.49 36.17 -19.89
CA ALA A 92 -25.61 35.65 -19.09
C ALA A 92 -26.82 35.36 -20.00
N LEU A 93 -27.61 34.34 -19.61
CA LEU A 93 -28.84 33.98 -20.31
C LEU A 93 -30.05 34.72 -19.71
N SER A 94 -30.84 35.36 -20.60
CA SER A 94 -32.16 35.90 -20.28
C SER A 94 -33.28 34.86 -20.53
N PRO A 95 -34.50 35.08 -20.04
CA PRO A 95 -35.63 34.23 -20.38
C PRO A 95 -35.80 34.03 -21.90
N GLY A 96 -36.05 32.78 -22.32
CA GLY A 96 -36.20 32.42 -23.71
C GLY A 96 -34.87 32.27 -24.49
N GLU A 97 -33.75 32.22 -23.82
CA GLU A 97 -32.43 32.07 -24.43
C GLU A 97 -31.75 30.75 -24.08
N CYS A 98 -30.88 30.28 -24.95
CA CYS A 98 -30.01 29.14 -24.73
C CYS A 98 -28.60 29.41 -25.26
N CYS A 99 -27.63 28.62 -24.76
CA CYS A 99 -26.25 28.66 -25.23
C CYS A 99 -25.74 27.23 -25.48
N ALA A 100 -25.14 26.98 -26.63
CA ALA A 100 -24.54 25.70 -26.94
C ALA A 100 -23.34 25.46 -25.98
N ILE A 101 -23.31 24.30 -25.31
CA ILE A 101 -22.35 23.99 -24.29
C ILE A 101 -21.78 22.58 -24.49
N PRO A 102 -20.45 22.41 -24.52
CA PRO A 102 -19.82 21.10 -24.53
C PRO A 102 -19.75 20.52 -23.12
N THR A 103 -19.57 19.21 -23.03
CA THR A 103 -19.27 18.51 -21.79
C THR A 103 -18.04 19.15 -21.10
N GLY A 104 -18.17 19.51 -19.82
CA GLY A 104 -17.15 20.24 -19.06
C GLY A 104 -17.14 21.76 -19.29
N GLY A 105 -17.98 22.29 -20.17
CA GLY A 105 -18.10 23.72 -20.42
C GLY A 105 -18.68 24.45 -19.21
N ALA A 106 -18.25 25.72 -19.01
CA ALA A 106 -18.78 26.57 -17.95
C ALA A 106 -20.24 26.96 -18.24
N VAL A 107 -21.13 26.71 -17.28
CA VAL A 107 -22.54 27.08 -17.39
C VAL A 107 -22.65 28.58 -17.27
N PRO A 108 -23.31 29.26 -18.24
CA PRO A 108 -23.50 30.70 -18.18
C PRO A 108 -24.41 31.09 -17.02
N GLU A 109 -24.20 32.30 -16.50
CA GLU A 109 -25.11 32.89 -15.51
C GLU A 109 -26.54 32.97 -16.07
N GLY A 110 -27.53 32.67 -15.24
CA GLY A 110 -28.93 32.60 -15.66
C GLY A 110 -29.39 31.24 -16.14
N ALA A 111 -28.49 30.34 -16.55
CA ALA A 111 -28.82 28.94 -16.81
C ALA A 111 -28.74 28.11 -15.50
N ASP A 112 -29.69 27.20 -15.35
CA ASP A 112 -29.76 26.27 -14.22
C ASP A 112 -29.92 24.79 -14.64
N CYS A 113 -29.80 24.52 -15.95
CA CYS A 113 -30.00 23.20 -16.55
C CYS A 113 -29.21 23.08 -17.87
N CYS A 114 -28.74 21.86 -18.17
CA CYS A 114 -28.17 21.52 -19.48
C CYS A 114 -29.01 20.41 -20.13
N VAL A 115 -29.55 20.70 -21.32
CA VAL A 115 -30.28 19.72 -22.11
C VAL A 115 -29.36 19.09 -23.14
N MET A 116 -29.38 17.75 -23.24
CA MET A 116 -28.51 16.98 -24.15
C MET A 116 -28.86 17.29 -25.62
N LEU A 117 -27.87 17.21 -26.50
CA LEU A 117 -28.03 17.41 -27.96
C LEU A 117 -29.12 16.52 -28.56
N GLU A 118 -29.29 15.30 -28.05
CA GLU A 118 -30.28 14.33 -28.51
C GLU A 118 -31.73 14.79 -28.33
N TYR A 119 -31.96 15.82 -27.51
CA TYR A 119 -33.28 16.40 -27.22
C TYR A 119 -33.39 17.84 -27.70
N ALA A 120 -32.49 18.25 -28.60
CA ALA A 120 -32.47 19.60 -29.12
C ALA A 120 -32.30 19.60 -30.65
N GLU A 121 -32.92 20.52 -31.35
CA GLU A 121 -32.81 20.73 -32.79
C GLU A 121 -32.44 22.19 -33.07
N ASP A 122 -31.27 22.40 -33.69
CA ASP A 122 -30.86 23.72 -34.19
C ASP A 122 -31.52 23.98 -35.55
N TYR A 123 -32.38 24.99 -35.60
CA TYR A 123 -33.12 25.33 -36.83
C TYR A 123 -32.27 26.12 -37.85
N GLY A 124 -31.05 26.54 -37.47
CA GLY A 124 -30.13 27.27 -38.35
C GLY A 124 -30.52 28.73 -38.60
N ASP A 125 -31.56 29.23 -37.99
CA ASP A 125 -32.07 30.61 -38.05
C ASP A 125 -31.72 31.43 -36.80
N GLY A 126 -30.89 30.85 -35.88
CA GLY A 126 -30.53 31.44 -34.59
C GLY A 126 -31.46 31.01 -33.45
N THR A 127 -32.29 30.00 -33.69
CA THR A 127 -33.15 29.40 -32.66
C THR A 127 -32.92 27.90 -32.52
N VAL A 128 -33.22 27.37 -31.35
CA VAL A 128 -33.08 25.94 -31.00
C VAL A 128 -34.38 25.46 -30.38
N GLY A 129 -34.90 24.37 -30.91
CA GLY A 129 -36.05 23.65 -30.34
C GLY A 129 -35.60 22.65 -29.28
N ILE A 130 -36.13 22.76 -28.06
CA ILE A 130 -35.89 21.83 -26.96
C ILE A 130 -37.12 20.92 -26.81
N ALA A 131 -36.95 19.63 -27.03
CA ALA A 131 -38.04 18.64 -27.04
C ALA A 131 -38.24 17.93 -25.70
N LYS A 132 -37.31 18.07 -24.74
CA LYS A 132 -37.42 17.45 -23.42
C LYS A 132 -37.25 18.48 -22.31
N PRO A 133 -38.19 18.55 -21.35
CA PRO A 133 -38.12 19.53 -20.28
C PRO A 133 -36.92 19.24 -19.37
N GLY A 134 -36.21 20.28 -19.01
CA GLY A 134 -35.15 20.26 -18.02
C GLY A 134 -35.67 20.46 -16.58
N ALA A 135 -34.87 20.11 -15.63
CA ALA A 135 -35.07 20.43 -14.22
C ALA A 135 -33.86 21.21 -13.69
N PRO A 136 -34.00 22.11 -12.71
CA PRO A 136 -32.89 22.80 -12.09
C PRO A 136 -31.82 21.80 -11.60
N GLY A 137 -30.57 22.03 -11.97
CA GLY A 137 -29.44 21.16 -11.67
C GLY A 137 -29.25 19.97 -12.62
N MET A 138 -30.16 19.73 -13.56
CA MET A 138 -30.05 18.60 -14.46
C MET A 138 -28.81 18.71 -15.36
N ASN A 139 -28.00 17.63 -15.41
CA ASN A 139 -26.76 17.51 -16.17
C ASN A 139 -25.72 18.60 -15.85
N MET A 140 -25.66 19.01 -14.58
CA MET A 140 -24.70 19.96 -14.06
C MET A 140 -23.86 19.34 -12.92
N ILE A 141 -22.66 19.83 -12.79
CA ILE A 141 -21.82 19.69 -11.59
C ILE A 141 -21.61 21.12 -11.09
N PHE A 142 -21.96 21.36 -9.83
CA PHE A 142 -21.85 22.68 -9.24
C PHE A 142 -20.45 22.94 -8.68
N ARG A 143 -20.12 24.22 -8.57
CA ARG A 143 -18.90 24.68 -7.91
C ARG A 143 -18.79 24.08 -6.53
N GLY A 144 -17.70 23.35 -6.26
CA GLY A 144 -17.42 22.74 -4.96
C GLY A 144 -18.16 21.44 -4.65
N ASP A 145 -18.83 20.84 -5.61
CA ASP A 145 -19.52 19.54 -5.41
C ASP A 145 -18.57 18.44 -4.98
N ASP A 146 -17.31 18.47 -5.42
CA ASP A 146 -16.29 17.51 -5.01
C ASP A 146 -15.64 17.95 -3.67
N VAL A 147 -14.99 19.11 -3.68
CA VAL A 147 -14.39 19.68 -2.47
C VAL A 147 -14.57 21.21 -2.42
N PHE A 148 -14.60 21.73 -1.19
CA PHE A 148 -14.69 23.16 -0.90
C PHE A 148 -13.60 23.55 0.12
N PRO A 149 -13.22 24.84 0.21
CA PRO A 149 -12.20 25.30 1.12
C PRO A 149 -12.44 24.87 2.56
N GLY A 150 -11.41 24.28 3.20
CA GLY A 150 -11.46 23.75 4.57
C GLY A 150 -11.97 22.31 4.68
N LYS A 151 -12.51 21.70 3.61
CA LYS A 151 -12.87 20.26 3.64
C LYS A 151 -11.60 19.43 3.74
N LYS A 152 -11.55 18.54 4.74
CA LYS A 152 -10.47 17.57 4.86
C LYS A 152 -10.56 16.57 3.72
N MET A 153 -9.51 16.50 2.92
CA MET A 153 -9.37 15.58 1.79
C MET A 153 -8.74 14.27 2.22
N LEU A 154 -7.61 14.34 2.93
CA LEU A 154 -6.84 13.18 3.36
C LEU A 154 -6.41 13.35 4.81
N GLU A 155 -6.34 12.22 5.53
CA GLU A 155 -5.94 12.18 6.93
C GLU A 155 -4.46 11.79 7.09
N LYS A 156 -3.82 12.37 8.11
CA LYS A 156 -2.50 11.97 8.60
C LYS A 156 -2.43 10.45 8.81
N GLY A 157 -1.29 9.84 8.46
CA GLY A 157 -1.05 8.39 8.60
C GLY A 157 -1.58 7.56 7.43
N ARG A 158 -2.24 8.19 6.44
CA ARG A 158 -2.69 7.52 5.23
C ARG A 158 -1.50 7.18 4.34
N VAL A 159 -1.45 5.96 3.82
CA VAL A 159 -0.54 5.57 2.72
C VAL A 159 -1.15 6.06 1.42
N LEU A 160 -0.43 6.95 0.73
CA LEU A 160 -0.92 7.61 -0.48
C LEU A 160 -1.04 6.64 -1.65
N SER A 161 -2.23 6.60 -2.25
CA SER A 161 -2.54 5.82 -3.45
C SER A 161 -2.54 6.71 -4.71
N PRO A 162 -2.51 6.12 -5.93
CA PRO A 162 -2.65 6.91 -7.16
C PRO A 162 -3.91 7.76 -7.21
N GLN A 163 -5.03 7.28 -6.63
CA GLN A 163 -6.29 8.03 -6.56
C GLN A 163 -6.16 9.26 -5.65
N ASP A 164 -5.41 9.15 -4.54
CA ASP A 164 -5.14 10.28 -3.66
C ASP A 164 -4.31 11.35 -4.38
N ILE A 165 -3.32 10.93 -5.16
CA ILE A 165 -2.52 11.85 -5.99
C ILE A 165 -3.39 12.59 -7.00
N GLY A 166 -4.33 11.88 -7.66
CA GLY A 166 -5.27 12.51 -8.59
C GLY A 166 -6.18 13.54 -7.91
N ALA A 167 -6.71 13.21 -6.73
CA ALA A 167 -7.55 14.13 -5.95
C ALA A 167 -6.77 15.38 -5.49
N LEU A 168 -5.55 15.19 -5.00
CA LEU A 168 -4.65 16.29 -4.60
C LEU A 168 -4.31 17.22 -5.79
N ALA A 169 -3.97 16.62 -6.93
CA ALA A 169 -3.67 17.39 -8.15
C ALA A 169 -4.89 18.19 -8.62
N ALA A 170 -6.09 17.62 -8.57
CA ALA A 170 -7.34 18.32 -8.92
C ALA A 170 -7.61 19.51 -7.99
N ALA A 171 -7.13 19.46 -6.74
CA ALA A 171 -7.24 20.55 -5.76
C ALA A 171 -6.03 21.51 -5.78
N GLY A 172 -5.15 21.44 -6.80
CA GLY A 172 -4.02 22.35 -6.96
C GLY A 172 -2.83 22.07 -6.05
N VAL A 173 -2.83 20.94 -5.31
CA VAL A 173 -1.68 20.55 -4.47
C VAL A 173 -0.60 19.96 -5.37
N THR A 174 0.65 20.41 -5.23
CA THR A 174 1.80 19.95 -6.02
C THR A 174 2.79 19.12 -5.21
N ALA A 175 2.84 19.33 -3.89
CA ALA A 175 3.68 18.58 -2.98
C ALA A 175 2.96 18.37 -1.65
N VAL A 176 3.32 17.31 -0.94
CA VAL A 176 2.69 16.93 0.33
C VAL A 176 3.73 16.62 1.40
N PRO A 177 3.42 16.92 2.68
CA PRO A 177 4.25 16.49 3.79
C PRO A 177 4.08 14.98 4.00
N VAL A 178 5.18 14.23 3.91
CA VAL A 178 5.22 12.79 4.13
C VAL A 178 6.21 12.45 5.23
N THR A 179 5.97 11.36 5.95
CA THR A 179 6.94 10.86 6.95
C THR A 179 8.19 10.35 6.26
N ASP A 180 9.36 10.58 6.83
CA ASP A 180 10.61 9.98 6.37
C ASP A 180 10.49 8.45 6.34
N ARG A 181 11.12 7.83 5.36
CA ARG A 181 11.18 6.38 5.28
C ARG A 181 12.04 5.82 6.42
N ILE A 182 11.54 4.80 7.10
CA ILE A 182 12.33 4.05 8.09
C ILE A 182 13.57 3.48 7.40
N LYS A 183 14.74 3.76 7.97
CA LYS A 183 16.02 3.20 7.50
C LYS A 183 16.28 1.89 8.22
N VAL A 184 16.47 0.81 7.45
CA VAL A 184 16.75 -0.53 7.99
C VAL A 184 18.12 -1.00 7.52
N GLY A 185 19.03 -1.21 8.47
CA GLY A 185 20.32 -1.82 8.23
C GLY A 185 20.17 -3.33 8.04
N VAL A 186 20.72 -3.89 6.96
CA VAL A 186 20.75 -5.34 6.71
C VAL A 186 22.19 -5.80 6.67
N ILE A 187 22.51 -6.77 7.57
CA ILE A 187 23.82 -7.37 7.76
C ILE A 187 23.67 -8.87 7.52
N SER A 188 24.46 -9.45 6.65
CA SER A 188 24.59 -10.92 6.52
C SER A 188 25.79 -11.40 7.33
N THR A 189 25.71 -12.58 7.98
CA THR A 189 26.82 -13.20 8.64
C THR A 189 26.90 -14.69 8.31
N GLY A 190 28.12 -15.18 8.09
CA GLY A 190 28.44 -16.56 7.73
C GLY A 190 29.72 -16.64 6.90
N ASP A 191 30.68 -17.47 7.36
CA ASP A 191 31.95 -17.69 6.64
C ASP A 191 31.75 -18.41 5.29
N GLU A 192 30.57 -19.08 5.13
CA GLU A 192 30.18 -19.75 3.90
C GLU A 192 29.61 -18.79 2.84
N LEU A 193 29.28 -17.54 3.21
CA LEU A 193 28.58 -16.62 2.32
C LEU A 193 29.53 -15.87 1.39
N VAL A 194 29.09 -15.72 0.16
CA VAL A 194 29.73 -14.82 -0.84
C VAL A 194 28.67 -13.92 -1.48
N GLU A 195 29.08 -12.78 -2.00
CA GLU A 195 28.16 -11.86 -2.72
C GLU A 195 27.50 -12.57 -3.91
N ALA A 196 26.27 -12.15 -4.23
CA ALA A 196 25.46 -12.79 -5.29
C ALA A 196 26.14 -12.82 -6.67
N GLY A 197 26.99 -11.82 -6.99
CA GLY A 197 27.77 -11.76 -8.22
C GLY A 197 29.01 -12.65 -8.26
N CYS A 198 29.44 -13.22 -7.13
CA CYS A 198 30.62 -14.05 -7.07
C CYS A 198 30.31 -15.52 -7.38
N ALA A 199 31.26 -16.23 -7.99
CA ALA A 199 31.20 -17.68 -8.13
C ALA A 199 31.58 -18.33 -6.78
N PRO A 200 30.71 -19.13 -6.12
CA PRO A 200 31.04 -19.77 -4.87
C PRO A 200 32.06 -20.90 -5.03
N ALA A 201 33.04 -20.98 -4.16
CA ALA A 201 33.91 -22.14 -4.04
C ALA A 201 33.17 -23.31 -3.38
N LYS A 202 33.80 -24.49 -3.33
CA LYS A 202 33.21 -25.66 -2.66
C LYS A 202 32.97 -25.35 -1.17
N GLY A 203 31.75 -25.48 -0.70
CA GLY A 203 31.33 -25.17 0.68
C GLY A 203 30.84 -23.74 0.86
N GLN A 204 30.94 -22.90 -0.15
CA GLN A 204 30.36 -21.55 -0.14
C GLN A 204 28.99 -21.50 -0.81
N MET A 205 28.19 -20.50 -0.44
CA MET A 205 26.90 -20.19 -1.05
C MET A 205 26.72 -18.67 -1.22
N ARG A 206 25.90 -18.29 -2.19
CA ARG A 206 25.58 -16.88 -2.40
C ARG A 206 24.63 -16.37 -1.34
N ASP A 207 24.87 -15.15 -0.85
CA ASP A 207 23.92 -14.43 0.01
C ASP A 207 22.64 -14.13 -0.77
N ALA A 208 21.58 -14.90 -0.52
CA ALA A 208 20.25 -14.68 -1.06
C ALA A 208 19.39 -13.85 -0.13
N ASN A 209 19.71 -13.81 1.17
CA ASN A 209 18.86 -13.20 2.18
C ASN A 209 18.90 -11.66 2.11
N ALA A 210 20.09 -11.05 2.06
CA ALA A 210 20.16 -9.59 2.03
C ALA A 210 19.46 -8.98 0.82
N PRO A 211 19.65 -9.44 -0.44
CA PRO A 211 18.89 -8.94 -1.57
C PRO A 211 17.37 -9.12 -1.40
N MET A 212 16.91 -10.28 -0.93
CA MET A 212 15.50 -10.58 -0.70
C MET A 212 14.90 -9.64 0.36
N LEU A 213 15.57 -9.51 1.51
CA LEU A 213 15.13 -8.64 2.61
C LEU A 213 15.08 -7.18 2.17
N CYS A 214 16.11 -6.70 1.47
CA CYS A 214 16.12 -5.34 0.94
C CYS A 214 14.99 -5.11 -0.07
N ALA A 215 14.68 -6.06 -0.93
CA ALA A 215 13.57 -5.97 -1.86
C ALA A 215 12.21 -5.91 -1.14
N MET A 216 12.01 -6.76 -0.11
CA MET A 216 10.81 -6.73 0.74
C MET A 216 10.65 -5.39 1.46
N LEU A 217 11.71 -4.91 2.09
CA LEU A 217 11.73 -3.65 2.82
C LEU A 217 11.45 -2.46 1.90
N SER A 218 12.09 -2.42 0.72
CA SER A 218 11.89 -1.35 -0.26
C SER A 218 10.47 -1.34 -0.83
N ARG A 219 9.92 -2.52 -1.14
CA ARG A 219 8.52 -2.66 -1.58
C ARG A 219 7.54 -2.20 -0.49
N PHE A 220 7.87 -2.43 0.76
CA PHE A 220 7.09 -1.98 1.92
C PHE A 220 7.20 -0.48 2.18
N GLY A 221 8.12 0.23 1.52
CA GLY A 221 8.33 1.66 1.65
C GLY A 221 9.51 2.07 2.54
N ALA A 222 10.22 1.12 3.17
CA ALA A 222 11.39 1.41 3.96
C ALA A 222 12.65 1.64 3.10
N ARG A 223 13.65 2.32 3.64
CA ARG A 223 14.97 2.49 3.01
C ARG A 223 15.94 1.46 3.55
N CYS A 224 16.37 0.54 2.70
CA CYS A 224 17.34 -0.48 3.08
C CYS A 224 18.78 0.02 2.92
N VAL A 225 19.63 -0.24 3.93
CA VAL A 225 21.07 0.01 3.91
C VAL A 225 21.80 -1.32 4.11
N ARG A 226 22.55 -1.77 3.08
CA ARG A 226 23.31 -3.02 3.16
C ARG A 226 24.68 -2.77 3.78
N TYR A 227 25.03 -3.55 4.78
CA TYR A 227 26.36 -3.51 5.44
C TYR A 227 27.30 -4.62 4.94
N GLY A 228 26.83 -5.46 3.98
CA GLY A 228 27.60 -6.56 3.42
C GLY A 228 27.58 -7.81 4.27
N ILE A 229 28.54 -8.70 3.99
CA ILE A 229 28.71 -9.99 4.67
C ILE A 229 29.79 -9.86 5.74
N CYS A 230 29.44 -10.12 6.99
CA CYS A 230 30.37 -10.21 8.10
C CYS A 230 30.83 -11.65 8.31
N PRO A 231 32.09 -11.92 8.65
CA PRO A 231 32.53 -13.23 9.11
C PRO A 231 31.81 -13.59 10.40
N ASP A 232 31.84 -14.89 10.78
CA ASP A 232 31.27 -15.39 12.04
C ASP A 232 32.15 -15.03 13.27
N ASP A 233 32.61 -13.76 13.29
CA ASP A 233 33.34 -13.14 14.36
C ASP A 233 32.48 -12.15 15.13
N VAL A 234 32.30 -12.38 16.43
CA VAL A 234 31.43 -11.58 17.30
C VAL A 234 31.89 -10.11 17.37
N GLN A 235 33.20 -9.83 17.35
CA GLN A 235 33.72 -8.47 17.50
C GLN A 235 33.46 -7.67 16.19
N VAL A 236 33.67 -8.30 15.04
CA VAL A 236 33.43 -7.70 13.73
C VAL A 236 31.92 -7.43 13.55
N LEU A 237 31.08 -8.41 13.89
CA LEU A 237 29.64 -8.28 13.82
C LEU A 237 29.13 -7.19 14.77
N GLU A 238 29.63 -7.15 16.03
CA GLU A 238 29.25 -6.10 17.00
C GLU A 238 29.59 -4.71 16.49
N LYS A 239 30.80 -4.50 15.96
CA LYS A 239 31.21 -3.21 15.38
C LYS A 239 30.28 -2.79 14.24
N THR A 240 29.91 -3.74 13.37
CA THR A 240 29.01 -3.47 12.24
C THR A 240 27.60 -3.14 12.72
N VAL A 241 27.08 -3.86 13.72
CA VAL A 241 25.75 -3.61 14.31
C VAL A 241 25.72 -2.24 15.00
N ARG A 242 26.75 -1.85 15.77
CA ARG A 242 26.85 -0.52 16.39
C ARG A 242 26.79 0.59 15.34
N ARG A 243 27.57 0.48 14.26
CA ARG A 243 27.52 1.41 13.14
C ARG A 243 26.13 1.45 12.51
N ALA A 244 25.51 0.31 12.26
CA ALA A 244 24.16 0.24 11.70
C ALA A 244 23.11 0.90 12.62
N LEU A 245 23.23 0.75 13.94
CA LEU A 245 22.37 1.40 14.92
C LEU A 245 22.55 2.94 14.97
N GLU A 246 23.74 3.46 14.65
CA GLU A 246 23.97 4.91 14.53
C GLU A 246 23.29 5.48 13.27
N GLU A 247 23.35 4.77 12.14
CA GLU A 247 22.91 5.24 10.81
C GLU A 247 21.43 4.91 10.48
N CYS A 248 20.85 3.89 11.15
CA CYS A 248 19.53 3.33 10.83
C CYS A 248 18.58 3.35 12.04
N ASP A 249 17.30 3.20 11.74
CA ASP A 249 16.20 3.15 12.72
C ASP A 249 15.92 1.73 13.21
N ALA A 250 16.33 0.71 12.44
CA ALA A 250 16.23 -0.70 12.76
C ALA A 250 17.40 -1.47 12.14
N VAL A 251 17.74 -2.63 12.69
CA VAL A 251 18.80 -3.51 12.19
C VAL A 251 18.28 -4.94 12.03
N ILE A 252 18.61 -5.56 10.90
CA ILE A 252 18.35 -6.98 10.63
C ILE A 252 19.70 -7.67 10.43
N ILE A 253 19.97 -8.70 11.23
CA ILE A 253 21.10 -9.61 11.08
C ILE A 253 20.54 -10.90 10.47
N SER A 254 21.04 -11.31 9.33
CA SER A 254 20.66 -12.57 8.66
C SER A 254 21.81 -13.55 8.68
N GLY A 255 21.61 -14.70 9.29
CA GLY A 255 22.62 -15.72 9.51
C GLY A 255 23.00 -15.83 10.98
N GLY A 256 23.96 -16.70 11.30
CA GLY A 256 24.47 -16.89 12.66
C GLY A 256 23.46 -17.41 13.68
N SER A 257 22.22 -17.66 13.30
CA SER A 257 21.15 -18.11 14.18
C SER A 257 21.06 -19.64 14.23
N SER A 258 22.04 -20.27 14.88
CA SER A 258 22.00 -21.69 15.28
C SER A 258 21.40 -21.82 16.68
N VAL A 259 20.64 -22.89 16.95
CA VAL A 259 20.02 -23.15 18.27
C VAL A 259 21.10 -23.58 19.27
N GLY A 260 21.97 -22.65 19.68
CA GLY A 260 23.05 -22.94 20.62
C GLY A 260 23.54 -21.69 21.37
N GLU A 261 24.23 -21.90 22.51
CA GLU A 261 24.86 -20.83 23.32
C GLU A 261 25.97 -20.05 22.58
N LYS A 262 26.30 -20.46 21.35
CA LYS A 262 27.31 -19.84 20.47
C LYS A 262 26.73 -18.91 19.42
N ASP A 263 25.44 -18.61 19.50
CA ASP A 263 24.79 -17.74 18.51
C ASP A 263 25.36 -16.31 18.58
N ALA A 264 26.17 -15.95 17.59
CA ALA A 264 26.79 -14.63 17.49
C ALA A 264 25.79 -13.51 17.54
N SER A 265 24.64 -13.69 16.89
CA SER A 265 23.56 -12.66 16.81
C SER A 265 22.95 -12.39 18.19
N VAL A 266 22.75 -13.43 19.03
CA VAL A 266 22.24 -13.24 20.41
C VAL A 266 23.25 -12.50 21.25
N ARG A 267 24.54 -12.92 21.19
CA ARG A 267 25.61 -12.30 21.97
C ARG A 267 25.80 -10.83 21.59
N VAL A 268 25.81 -10.53 20.31
CA VAL A 268 25.93 -9.17 19.83
C VAL A 268 24.70 -8.33 20.21
N THR A 269 23.49 -8.87 20.07
CA THR A 269 22.27 -8.17 20.52
C THR A 269 22.33 -7.85 22.01
N ALA A 270 22.80 -8.79 22.86
CA ALA A 270 22.95 -8.58 24.29
C ALA A 270 24.07 -7.58 24.66
N SER A 271 25.13 -7.45 23.83
CA SER A 271 26.22 -6.50 24.09
C SER A 271 25.87 -5.05 23.69
N VAL A 272 24.97 -4.87 22.72
CA VAL A 272 24.56 -3.53 22.24
C VAL A 272 23.24 -3.07 22.83
N GLY A 273 22.48 -3.98 23.48
CA GLY A 273 21.15 -3.68 23.99
C GLY A 273 20.56 -4.81 24.84
N GLU A 274 19.27 -5.05 24.67
CA GLU A 274 18.51 -6.08 25.40
C GLU A 274 17.94 -7.10 24.41
N VAL A 275 18.04 -8.40 24.76
CA VAL A 275 17.38 -9.49 24.05
C VAL A 275 15.97 -9.68 24.62
N LEU A 276 14.95 -9.35 23.84
CA LEU A 276 13.54 -9.49 24.22
C LEU A 276 13.00 -10.90 23.94
N LEU A 277 13.52 -11.54 22.88
CA LEU A 277 13.06 -12.85 22.43
C LEU A 277 14.21 -13.62 21.79
N HIS A 278 14.29 -14.92 22.12
CA HIS A 278 15.13 -15.88 21.42
C HIS A 278 14.34 -17.15 21.15
N GLY A 279 13.82 -17.27 19.94
CA GLY A 279 13.05 -18.41 19.47
C GLY A 279 11.54 -18.20 19.44
N VAL A 280 10.91 -18.62 18.33
CA VAL A 280 9.48 -18.53 18.06
C VAL A 280 8.92 -19.93 17.79
N ALA A 281 7.70 -20.19 18.29
CA ALA A 281 6.96 -21.44 18.04
C ALA A 281 6.36 -21.45 16.63
N MET A 282 7.20 -21.31 15.59
CA MET A 282 6.81 -21.30 14.19
C MET A 282 7.67 -22.22 13.32
N LYS A 283 7.19 -22.54 12.13
CA LYS A 283 7.88 -23.32 11.10
C LYS A 283 7.51 -22.77 9.71
N PRO A 284 8.53 -22.41 8.89
CA PRO A 284 9.94 -22.24 9.26
C PRO A 284 10.14 -20.95 10.06
N GLY A 285 11.31 -20.77 10.73
CA GLY A 285 11.65 -19.53 11.41
C GLY A 285 11.85 -19.63 12.94
N LYS A 286 11.94 -20.85 13.50
CA LYS A 286 12.11 -21.06 14.94
C LYS A 286 13.22 -20.21 15.60
N PRO A 287 14.45 -20.08 15.03
CA PRO A 287 15.55 -19.37 15.69
C PRO A 287 15.51 -17.83 15.44
N THR A 288 14.34 -17.25 15.35
CA THR A 288 14.20 -15.79 15.25
C THR A 288 14.52 -15.12 16.58
N ILE A 289 15.29 -14.04 16.54
CA ILE A 289 15.70 -13.23 17.67
C ILE A 289 15.07 -11.84 17.50
N LEU A 290 14.61 -11.26 18.61
CA LEU A 290 14.22 -9.85 18.69
C LEU A 290 14.94 -9.23 19.90
N GLY A 291 15.62 -8.14 19.66
CA GLY A 291 16.21 -7.30 20.69
C GLY A 291 15.95 -5.83 20.42
N ARG A 292 16.43 -4.99 21.33
CA ARG A 292 16.36 -3.53 21.21
C ARG A 292 17.60 -2.86 21.76
N ALA A 293 17.97 -1.74 21.12
CA ALA A 293 18.93 -0.78 21.62
C ALA A 293 18.24 0.58 21.75
N GLY A 294 17.83 0.97 22.97
CA GLY A 294 16.87 2.05 23.15
C GLY A 294 15.52 1.70 22.51
N ASN A 295 15.01 2.56 21.59
CA ASN A 295 13.79 2.26 20.81
C ASN A 295 14.10 1.65 19.41
N LYS A 296 15.35 1.31 19.12
CA LYS A 296 15.74 0.72 17.83
C LYS A 296 15.72 -0.81 17.91
N PRO A 297 14.89 -1.47 17.08
CA PRO A 297 14.81 -2.93 17.05
C PRO A 297 16.03 -3.55 16.37
N ILE A 298 16.39 -4.74 16.86
CA ILE A 298 17.42 -5.61 16.28
C ILE A 298 16.76 -6.96 16.03
N PHE A 299 16.67 -7.38 14.77
CA PHE A 299 16.23 -8.72 14.42
C PHE A 299 17.43 -9.61 14.10
N GLY A 300 17.46 -10.81 14.69
CA GLY A 300 18.27 -11.92 14.21
C GLY A 300 17.38 -12.89 13.44
N LEU A 301 17.53 -12.93 12.12
CA LEU A 301 16.75 -13.80 11.25
C LEU A 301 17.52 -15.07 10.89
N PRO A 302 16.82 -16.21 10.70
CA PRO A 302 17.45 -17.47 10.30
C PRO A 302 18.26 -17.33 9.01
N GLY A 303 19.41 -18.02 8.92
CA GLY A 303 20.22 -18.08 7.70
C GLY A 303 19.52 -18.77 6.53
N HIS A 304 18.59 -19.68 6.78
CA HIS A 304 17.78 -20.33 5.73
C HIS A 304 16.80 -19.34 5.09
N PRO A 305 16.86 -19.13 3.75
CA PRO A 305 16.13 -18.03 3.08
C PRO A 305 14.61 -18.06 3.24
N VAL A 306 13.97 -19.23 3.16
CA VAL A 306 12.51 -19.35 3.35
C VAL A 306 12.13 -18.99 4.80
N ALA A 307 12.96 -19.33 5.77
CA ALA A 307 12.73 -19.00 7.17
C ALA A 307 12.93 -17.49 7.43
N ALA A 308 13.95 -16.88 6.82
CA ALA A 308 14.18 -15.44 6.86
C ALA A 308 13.00 -14.66 6.24
N TYR A 309 12.50 -15.12 5.08
CA TYR A 309 11.34 -14.53 4.41
C TYR A 309 10.11 -14.50 5.34
N PHE A 310 9.73 -15.66 5.91
CA PHE A 310 8.54 -15.71 6.76
C PHE A 310 8.74 -14.90 8.06
N ALA A 311 9.90 -14.99 8.70
CA ALA A 311 10.16 -14.22 9.91
C ALA A 311 10.14 -12.70 9.63
N ALA A 312 10.73 -12.25 8.52
CA ALA A 312 10.66 -10.85 8.11
C ALA A 312 9.23 -10.42 7.80
N ASN A 313 8.49 -11.22 7.01
CA ASN A 313 7.12 -10.90 6.65
C ASN A 313 6.21 -10.81 7.88
N ILE A 314 6.33 -11.75 8.83
CA ILE A 314 5.42 -11.88 9.97
C ILE A 314 5.76 -10.89 11.08
N PHE A 315 7.05 -10.55 11.30
CA PHE A 315 7.49 -9.75 12.43
C PHE A 315 8.18 -8.43 12.04
N ALA A 316 9.12 -8.45 11.07
CA ALA A 316 9.88 -7.25 10.75
C ALA A 316 9.01 -6.20 10.06
N LEU A 317 8.17 -6.58 9.07
CA LEU A 317 7.28 -5.62 8.40
C LEU A 317 6.22 -5.02 9.35
N PRO A 318 5.53 -5.78 10.23
CA PRO A 318 4.65 -5.19 11.25
C PRO A 318 5.37 -4.22 12.19
N LEU A 319 6.60 -4.55 12.60
CA LEU A 319 7.39 -3.66 13.44
C LEU A 319 7.77 -2.36 12.71
N ILE A 320 8.17 -2.43 11.45
CA ILE A 320 8.45 -1.24 10.63
C ILE A 320 7.19 -0.38 10.51
N ALA A 321 6.03 -0.99 10.23
CA ALA A 321 4.75 -0.26 10.22
C ALA A 321 4.47 0.42 11.56
N ARG A 322 4.76 -0.28 12.68
CA ARG A 322 4.63 0.27 14.02
C ARG A 322 5.53 1.48 14.25
N LEU A 323 6.80 1.42 13.81
CA LEU A 323 7.74 2.54 13.90
C LEU A 323 7.29 3.74 13.05
N GLU A 324 6.64 3.51 11.92
CA GLU A 324 6.03 4.56 11.07
C GLU A 324 4.71 5.11 11.62
N GLY A 325 4.18 4.55 12.71
CA GLY A 325 2.89 4.95 13.27
C GLY A 325 1.67 4.50 12.46
N ARG A 326 1.83 3.53 11.57
CA ARG A 326 0.74 2.95 10.76
C ARG A 326 0.40 1.51 11.15
N ARG A 327 -0.77 1.04 10.77
CA ARG A 327 -1.17 -0.36 10.89
C ARG A 327 -0.95 -1.09 9.57
N LEU A 328 -0.36 -2.29 9.65
CA LEU A 328 -0.23 -3.16 8.49
C LEU A 328 -1.56 -3.90 8.24
N HIS A 329 -2.20 -3.59 7.13
CA HIS A 329 -3.38 -4.30 6.65
C HIS A 329 -2.97 -5.31 5.58
N ARG A 330 -3.05 -6.60 5.90
CA ARG A 330 -2.73 -7.66 4.95
C ARG A 330 -3.95 -8.03 4.12
N ARG A 331 -3.78 -8.03 2.81
CA ARG A 331 -4.80 -8.55 1.90
C ARG A 331 -4.82 -10.07 1.98
N SER A 332 -6.00 -10.65 2.02
CA SER A 332 -6.17 -12.10 2.00
C SER A 332 -7.37 -12.51 1.15
N VAL A 333 -7.35 -13.75 0.70
CA VAL A 333 -8.46 -14.35 -0.04
C VAL A 333 -8.72 -15.74 0.52
N LYS A 334 -9.99 -16.16 0.52
CA LYS A 334 -10.38 -17.53 0.85
C LYS A 334 -10.17 -18.44 -0.35
N ALA A 335 -9.53 -19.58 -0.12
CA ALA A 335 -9.29 -20.60 -1.14
C ALA A 335 -9.36 -22.00 -0.52
N ARG A 336 -9.67 -23.02 -1.33
CA ARG A 336 -9.67 -24.43 -0.90
C ARG A 336 -8.30 -25.03 -1.16
N LEU A 337 -7.78 -25.82 -0.20
CA LEU A 337 -6.53 -26.55 -0.42
C LEU A 337 -6.69 -27.57 -1.55
N SER A 338 -5.77 -27.58 -2.50
CA SER A 338 -5.76 -28.55 -3.61
C SER A 338 -5.30 -29.95 -3.14
N GLU A 339 -4.54 -30.02 -2.07
CA GLU A 339 -4.03 -31.26 -1.46
C GLU A 339 -3.90 -31.11 0.05
N SER A 340 -3.80 -32.24 0.77
CA SER A 340 -3.61 -32.25 2.22
C SER A 340 -2.21 -31.73 2.60
N VAL A 341 -2.15 -30.96 3.68
CA VAL A 341 -0.89 -30.43 4.26
C VAL A 341 -0.78 -30.90 5.69
N SER A 342 0.27 -31.67 5.99
CA SER A 342 0.60 -32.07 7.36
C SER A 342 1.36 -30.96 8.09
N ALA A 343 1.12 -30.81 9.37
CA ALA A 343 1.83 -29.87 10.24
C ALA A 343 2.35 -30.57 11.50
N ASN A 344 3.25 -29.93 12.20
CA ASN A 344 3.78 -30.43 13.47
C ASN A 344 3.09 -29.71 14.63
N HIS A 345 2.45 -30.45 15.49
CA HIS A 345 1.88 -29.92 16.73
C HIS A 345 2.88 -29.07 17.52
N GLY A 346 2.42 -27.98 18.13
CA GLY A 346 3.20 -27.08 18.97
C GLY A 346 3.90 -25.93 18.24
N ARG A 347 3.72 -25.80 16.90
CA ARG A 347 4.28 -24.70 16.11
C ARG A 347 3.31 -24.26 15.03
N ALA A 348 3.08 -22.97 14.91
CA ALA A 348 2.38 -22.41 13.76
C ALA A 348 3.17 -22.68 12.46
N GLN A 349 2.55 -23.29 11.46
CA GLN A 349 3.23 -23.63 10.21
C GLN A 349 2.76 -22.71 9.08
N TYR A 350 3.73 -22.01 8.49
CA TYR A 350 3.52 -21.12 7.33
C TYR A 350 3.91 -21.85 6.05
N THR A 351 3.00 -21.87 5.08
CA THR A 351 3.18 -22.59 3.82
C THR A 351 2.84 -21.67 2.65
N GLY A 352 3.82 -21.48 1.74
CA GLY A 352 3.58 -20.75 0.48
C GLY A 352 2.61 -21.52 -0.43
N VAL A 353 1.82 -20.79 -1.21
CA VAL A 353 0.85 -21.36 -2.14
C VAL A 353 0.86 -20.67 -3.48
N ARG A 354 0.43 -21.40 -4.52
CA ARG A 354 -0.04 -20.85 -5.80
C ARG A 354 -1.55 -20.87 -5.80
N LEU A 355 -2.17 -19.82 -6.32
CA LEU A 355 -3.61 -19.72 -6.45
C LEU A 355 -4.04 -20.22 -7.85
N GLU A 356 -4.93 -21.18 -7.88
CA GLU A 356 -5.47 -21.77 -9.10
C GLU A 356 -6.97 -21.52 -9.18
N ARG A 357 -7.43 -20.87 -10.23
CA ARG A 357 -8.86 -20.74 -10.50
C ARG A 357 -9.36 -22.00 -11.22
N ARG A 358 -10.30 -22.71 -10.64
CA ARG A 358 -10.98 -23.88 -11.21
C ARG A 358 -12.45 -23.54 -11.47
N ALA A 359 -13.17 -24.43 -12.14
CA ALA A 359 -14.58 -24.22 -12.49
C ALA A 359 -15.48 -24.01 -11.25
N ASP A 360 -15.14 -24.66 -10.14
CA ASP A 360 -15.88 -24.66 -8.87
C ASP A 360 -15.34 -23.74 -7.79
N GLY A 361 -14.31 -22.92 -8.11
CA GLY A 361 -13.79 -21.94 -7.17
C GLY A 361 -12.28 -21.69 -7.23
N LEU A 362 -11.78 -21.04 -6.19
CA LEU A 362 -10.36 -20.71 -6.02
C LEU A 362 -9.68 -21.79 -5.16
N TYR A 363 -8.55 -22.29 -5.65
CA TYR A 363 -7.75 -23.28 -4.96
C TYR A 363 -6.38 -22.74 -4.59
N ALA A 364 -5.88 -23.16 -3.43
CA ALA A 364 -4.53 -22.92 -2.95
C ALA A 364 -3.72 -24.20 -3.11
N ALA A 365 -2.77 -24.23 -4.03
CA ALA A 365 -1.84 -25.33 -4.25
C ALA A 365 -0.59 -25.12 -3.37
N PRO A 366 -0.36 -25.95 -2.32
CA PRO A 366 0.76 -25.79 -1.43
C PRO A 366 2.11 -25.99 -2.13
N VAL A 367 3.03 -25.07 -1.94
CA VAL A 367 4.40 -25.19 -2.43
C VAL A 367 5.25 -25.84 -1.35
N ARG A 368 5.52 -27.14 -1.52
CA ARG A 368 6.37 -27.90 -0.59
C ARG A 368 7.81 -27.50 -0.76
N THR A 369 8.40 -26.92 0.27
CA THR A 369 9.79 -26.51 0.25
C THR A 369 10.50 -26.80 1.58
N LYS A 370 11.80 -27.08 1.51
CA LYS A 370 12.67 -27.06 2.69
C LYS A 370 13.12 -25.61 2.92
N SER A 371 13.40 -25.25 4.16
CA SER A 371 13.75 -23.87 4.55
C SER A 371 14.93 -23.26 3.79
N GLY A 372 15.82 -24.08 3.23
CA GLY A 372 16.96 -23.64 2.42
C GLY A 372 16.68 -23.50 0.91
N LEU A 373 15.50 -23.88 0.41
CA LEU A 373 15.19 -23.91 -1.02
C LEU A 373 14.33 -22.71 -1.45
N ILE A 374 14.93 -21.54 -1.59
CA ILE A 374 14.23 -20.28 -1.87
C ILE A 374 13.55 -20.27 -3.24
N THR A 375 14.11 -20.94 -4.24
CA THR A 375 13.56 -20.96 -5.61
C THR A 375 12.14 -21.53 -5.67
N ASN A 376 11.79 -22.44 -4.75
CA ASN A 376 10.43 -22.96 -4.66
C ASN A 376 9.42 -21.90 -4.14
N LEU A 377 9.89 -20.93 -3.37
CA LEU A 377 9.06 -19.82 -2.90
C LEU A 377 8.85 -18.76 -3.99
N ALA A 378 9.78 -18.66 -4.94
CA ALA A 378 9.62 -17.80 -6.10
C ALA A 378 8.40 -18.29 -6.93
N GLY A 379 7.50 -17.37 -7.28
CA GLY A 379 6.26 -17.71 -7.98
C GLY A 379 5.14 -18.26 -7.08
N THR A 380 5.24 -18.11 -5.76
CA THR A 380 4.08 -18.21 -4.88
C THR A 380 3.28 -16.92 -4.91
N ASP A 381 1.94 -17.02 -4.88
CA ASP A 381 1.04 -15.87 -4.84
C ASP A 381 0.83 -15.35 -3.41
N GLY A 382 1.01 -16.22 -2.43
CA GLY A 382 0.84 -15.90 -1.03
C GLY A 382 1.16 -17.08 -0.14
N TYR A 383 0.70 -17.05 1.09
CA TYR A 383 0.88 -18.11 2.07
C TYR A 383 -0.33 -18.23 2.98
N PHE A 384 -0.46 -19.38 3.63
CA PHE A 384 -1.41 -19.58 4.73
C PHE A 384 -0.71 -20.13 5.96
N CYS A 385 -1.38 -20.02 7.10
CA CYS A 385 -0.90 -20.54 8.38
C CYS A 385 -1.76 -21.71 8.83
N ILE A 386 -1.12 -22.77 9.30
CA ILE A 386 -1.77 -23.84 10.08
C ILE A 386 -1.45 -23.56 11.55
N ASP A 387 -2.50 -23.54 12.37
CA ASP A 387 -2.37 -23.28 13.80
C ASP A 387 -1.47 -24.32 14.48
N ARG A 388 -0.81 -23.90 15.58
CA ARG A 388 0.09 -24.74 16.38
C ARG A 388 -0.56 -25.98 16.97
N ASP A 389 -1.87 -25.94 17.20
CA ASP A 389 -2.64 -27.01 17.82
C ASP A 389 -3.27 -27.97 16.77
N CYS A 390 -2.97 -27.76 15.47
CA CYS A 390 -3.39 -28.61 14.37
C CYS A 390 -2.23 -29.47 13.84
N GLU A 391 -2.50 -30.73 13.54
CA GLU A 391 -1.52 -31.65 12.92
C GLU A 391 -1.56 -31.61 11.39
N GLY A 392 -2.40 -30.76 10.81
CA GLY A 392 -2.53 -30.55 9.37
C GLY A 392 -3.94 -30.19 8.93
N LEU A 393 -4.09 -29.96 7.63
CA LEU A 393 -5.37 -29.67 7.00
C LEU A 393 -5.60 -30.64 5.82
N PRO A 394 -6.81 -31.19 5.66
CA PRO A 394 -7.14 -32.06 4.52
C PRO A 394 -7.26 -31.27 3.21
N ALA A 395 -7.17 -31.97 2.08
CA ALA A 395 -7.56 -31.43 0.79
C ALA A 395 -9.02 -30.93 0.84
N GLY A 396 -9.31 -29.82 0.19
CA GLY A 396 -10.62 -29.15 0.20
C GLY A 396 -10.88 -28.26 1.41
N ALA A 397 -10.02 -28.27 2.45
CA ALA A 397 -10.16 -27.35 3.58
C ALA A 397 -10.04 -25.90 3.11
N GLU A 398 -10.91 -25.03 3.61
CA GLU A 398 -10.83 -23.59 3.34
C GLU A 398 -9.70 -22.95 4.17
N VAL A 399 -8.85 -22.20 3.51
CA VAL A 399 -7.76 -21.44 4.14
C VAL A 399 -7.81 -19.98 3.74
N SER A 400 -7.31 -19.11 4.62
CA SER A 400 -7.09 -17.70 4.30
C SER A 400 -5.69 -17.56 3.74
N VAL A 401 -5.57 -17.31 2.43
CA VAL A 401 -4.29 -17.04 1.77
C VAL A 401 -3.97 -15.56 1.91
N ILE A 402 -2.89 -15.26 2.59
CA ILE A 402 -2.35 -13.93 2.80
C ILE A 402 -1.37 -13.65 1.67
N PHE A 403 -1.56 -12.54 0.96
CA PHE A 403 -0.61 -12.11 -0.07
C PHE A 403 0.69 -11.64 0.59
N GLY A 404 1.84 -12.03 0.01
CA GLY A 404 3.15 -11.53 0.43
C GLY A 404 3.31 -10.06 0.01
N GLU A 405 3.97 -9.27 0.85
CA GLU A 405 4.36 -7.89 0.55
C GLU A 405 5.54 -7.84 -0.44
#